data_a8a5942b4fe0d2abc26457a61b924d6e
#
_entry.id   a8a5942b4fe0d2abc26457a61b924d6e
#
_cell.length_a   1.000
_cell.length_b   1.000
_cell.length_c   1.000
_cell.angle_alpha   90.00
_cell.angle_beta   90.00
_cell.angle_gamma   90.00
#
_symmetry.space_group_name_H-M   'P 1'
#
loop_
_entity.id
_entity.type
_entity.pdbx_description
1 polymer ?
#
loop_
_entity_poly.entity_id
_entity_poly.type
_entity_poly.pdbx_seq_one_letter_code
_entity_poly.pdbx_strand_id
1 'polypeptide(L)'
;MIEIFLIGVIIIFVLLYTNIIDKYKFIEDNKGFLDLIKEKDYGFLLRLKYGEKITDEEIDALFTKRVTTALMVTALCFFVFISSLNFLNIVICLLVGVFVFKMSYISLKSFYKAHLNTIDAMLPYYLKNLEVLIHHYTVPVAIARSIEDAPEVFKPGLRKMIQKIESGDSTIEPYMDLLENIL
;
A
#
# COMPACT_ATOMS: atom_id res chain seq x y z
N MET A 1 3.31 15.72 -37.29
CA MET A 1 3.72 14.42 -36.69
C MET A 1 3.26 14.28 -35.23
N ILE A 2 3.44 15.30 -34.40
CA ILE A 2 3.00 15.28 -32.99
C ILE A 2 1.47 15.12 -32.86
N GLU A 3 0.70 15.79 -33.72
CA GLU A 3 -0.77 15.68 -33.75
C GLU A 3 -1.27 14.26 -34.04
N ILE A 4 -0.63 13.57 -34.99
CA ILE A 4 -0.99 12.18 -35.35
C ILE A 4 -0.68 11.23 -34.18
N PHE A 5 0.43 11.44 -33.49
CA PHE A 5 0.79 10.69 -32.29
C PHE A 5 -0.23 10.90 -31.17
N LEU A 6 -0.64 12.14 -30.92
CA LEU A 6 -1.64 12.51 -29.93
C LEU A 6 -3.01 11.92 -30.24
N ILE A 7 -3.44 11.96 -31.50
CA ILE A 7 -4.69 11.32 -31.93
C ILE A 7 -4.61 9.81 -31.68
N GLY A 8 -3.47 9.18 -31.96
CA GLY A 8 -3.23 7.77 -31.66
C GLY A 8 -3.37 7.44 -30.15
N VAL A 9 -2.77 8.25 -29.28
CA VAL A 9 -2.88 8.08 -27.81
C VAL A 9 -4.33 8.22 -27.35
N ILE A 10 -5.07 9.23 -27.87
CA ILE A 10 -6.49 9.42 -27.55
C ILE A 10 -7.33 8.24 -28.02
N ILE A 11 -7.08 7.72 -29.22
CA ILE A 11 -7.80 6.56 -29.75
C ILE A 11 -7.53 5.33 -28.88
N ILE A 12 -6.27 5.04 -28.53
CA ILE A 12 -5.92 3.93 -27.63
C ILE A 12 -6.62 4.09 -26.29
N PHE A 13 -6.66 5.31 -25.76
CA PHE A 13 -7.33 5.60 -24.51
C PHE A 13 -8.85 5.34 -24.59
N VAL A 14 -9.50 5.81 -25.64
CA VAL A 14 -10.95 5.55 -25.86
C VAL A 14 -11.21 4.06 -25.99
N LEU A 15 -10.35 3.32 -26.69
CA LEU A 15 -10.46 1.87 -26.85
C LEU A 15 -10.27 1.11 -25.53
N LEU A 16 -9.38 1.58 -24.64
CA LEU A 16 -9.21 1.05 -23.28
C LEU A 16 -10.40 1.39 -22.37
N TYR A 17 -10.96 2.59 -22.52
CA TYR A 17 -12.12 3.03 -21.74
C TYR A 17 -13.39 2.27 -22.11
N THR A 18 -13.60 2.04 -23.40
CA THR A 18 -14.78 1.31 -23.91
C THR A 18 -14.71 -0.21 -23.71
N ASN A 19 -13.67 -0.74 -23.05
CA ASN A 19 -13.40 -2.17 -22.90
C ASN A 19 -13.26 -2.95 -24.23
N ILE A 20 -13.06 -2.27 -25.36
CA ILE A 20 -12.81 -2.91 -26.66
C ILE A 20 -11.45 -3.60 -26.64
N ILE A 21 -10.45 -3.01 -25.95
CA ILE A 21 -9.19 -3.68 -25.66
C ILE A 21 -9.33 -4.30 -24.26
N ASP A 22 -9.13 -5.60 -24.16
CA ASP A 22 -9.12 -6.31 -22.90
C ASP A 22 -7.98 -5.77 -22.03
N LYS A 23 -8.35 -5.10 -20.94
CA LYS A 23 -7.40 -4.46 -20.00
C LYS A 23 -6.43 -5.48 -19.42
N TYR A 24 -6.90 -6.70 -19.19
CA TYR A 24 -6.08 -7.78 -18.65
C TYR A 24 -5.02 -8.22 -19.66
N LYS A 25 -5.39 -8.37 -20.93
CA LYS A 25 -4.45 -8.75 -21.98
C LYS A 25 -3.40 -7.66 -22.24
N PHE A 26 -3.80 -6.40 -22.25
CA PHE A 26 -2.86 -5.27 -22.36
C PHE A 26 -1.85 -5.23 -21.23
N ILE A 27 -2.26 -5.58 -20.02
CA ILE A 27 -1.41 -5.61 -18.83
C ILE A 27 -0.49 -6.81 -18.88
N GLU A 28 -0.98 -7.97 -19.26
CA GLU A 28 -0.21 -9.20 -19.38
C GLU A 28 0.90 -9.05 -20.43
N ASP A 29 0.59 -8.47 -21.58
CA ASP A 29 1.53 -8.19 -22.67
C ASP A 29 2.61 -7.17 -22.26
N ASN A 30 2.32 -6.25 -21.32
CA ASN A 30 3.24 -5.21 -20.86
C ASN A 30 3.73 -5.43 -19.41
N LYS A 31 3.56 -6.61 -18.85
CA LYS A 31 3.89 -6.93 -17.46
C LYS A 31 5.34 -6.57 -17.09
N GLY A 32 6.31 -6.88 -17.95
CA GLY A 32 7.71 -6.53 -17.69
C GLY A 32 7.98 -5.03 -17.58
N PHE A 33 7.28 -4.21 -18.34
CA PHE A 33 7.38 -2.76 -18.25
C PHE A 33 6.66 -2.21 -16.99
N LEU A 34 5.52 -2.78 -16.66
CA LEU A 34 4.76 -2.41 -15.46
C LEU A 34 5.51 -2.78 -14.18
N ASP A 35 6.17 -3.93 -14.15
CA ASP A 35 7.00 -4.37 -13.02
C ASP A 35 8.22 -3.47 -12.82
N LEU A 36 8.77 -2.90 -13.89
CA LEU A 36 9.87 -1.93 -13.81
C LEU A 36 9.45 -0.61 -13.12
N ILE A 37 8.19 -0.18 -13.32
CA ILE A 37 7.64 1.07 -12.77
C ILE A 37 7.07 0.86 -11.36
N LYS A 38 6.70 -0.37 -11.01
CA LYS A 38 6.14 -0.73 -9.72
C LYS A 38 7.19 -0.57 -8.63
N GLU A 39 6.90 0.20 -7.61
CA GLU A 39 7.78 0.37 -6.46
C GLU A 39 7.89 -0.96 -5.68
N LYS A 40 9.11 -1.32 -5.24
CA LYS A 40 9.39 -2.60 -4.56
C LYS A 40 8.58 -2.79 -3.27
N ASP A 41 8.32 -1.71 -2.57
CA ASP A 41 7.57 -1.66 -1.30
C ASP A 41 6.06 -1.47 -1.49
N TYR A 42 5.58 -1.34 -2.74
CA TYR A 42 4.16 -1.08 -3.02
C TYR A 42 3.23 -2.18 -2.50
N GLY A 43 3.58 -3.45 -2.70
CA GLY A 43 2.81 -4.59 -2.20
C GLY A 43 2.77 -4.63 -0.67
N PHE A 44 3.90 -4.39 -0.01
CA PHE A 44 3.98 -4.31 1.44
C PHE A 44 3.07 -3.20 2.01
N LEU A 45 3.14 -1.99 1.44
CA LEU A 45 2.32 -0.85 1.86
C LEU A 45 0.82 -1.12 1.69
N LEU A 46 0.42 -1.84 0.64
CA LEU A 46 -0.97 -2.23 0.42
C LEU A 46 -1.43 -3.27 1.44
N ARG A 47 -0.62 -4.29 1.71
CA ARG A 47 -0.93 -5.30 2.73
C ARG A 47 -1.08 -4.67 4.11
N LEU A 48 -0.26 -3.68 4.43
CA LEU A 48 -0.36 -2.94 5.69
C LEU A 48 -1.67 -2.12 5.77
N LYS A 49 -2.11 -1.52 4.66
CA LYS A 49 -3.31 -0.69 4.63
C LYS A 49 -4.62 -1.49 4.60
N TYR A 50 -4.64 -2.58 3.84
CA TYR A 50 -5.86 -3.37 3.59
C TYR A 50 -5.86 -4.72 4.34
N GLY A 51 -4.76 -5.06 5.03
CA GLY A 51 -4.57 -6.30 5.76
C GLY A 51 -3.86 -7.38 4.95
N GLU A 52 -3.36 -8.40 5.65
CA GLU A 52 -2.59 -9.51 5.03
C GLU A 52 -3.40 -10.38 4.07
N LYS A 53 -4.74 -10.29 4.11
CA LYS A 53 -5.64 -11.10 3.27
C LYS A 53 -5.67 -10.65 1.81
N ILE A 54 -5.07 -9.49 1.49
CA ILE A 54 -5.03 -9.00 0.11
C ILE A 54 -4.19 -9.93 -0.76
N THR A 55 -4.76 -10.39 -1.86
CA THR A 55 -4.08 -11.28 -2.80
C THR A 55 -3.14 -10.50 -3.73
N ASP A 56 -2.14 -11.20 -4.31
CA ASP A 56 -1.24 -10.56 -5.27
C ASP A 56 -1.98 -10.09 -6.52
N GLU A 57 -3.06 -10.77 -6.92
CA GLU A 57 -3.94 -10.36 -8.01
C GLU A 57 -4.65 -9.02 -7.71
N GLU A 58 -5.10 -8.83 -6.48
CA GLU A 58 -5.72 -7.56 -6.05
C GLU A 58 -4.70 -6.43 -6.00
N ILE A 59 -3.46 -6.71 -5.60
CA ILE A 59 -2.34 -5.74 -5.63
C ILE A 59 -2.07 -5.29 -7.06
N ASP A 60 -2.03 -6.22 -8.01
CA ASP A 60 -1.82 -5.94 -9.43
C ASP A 60 -3.02 -5.19 -10.03
N ALA A 61 -4.24 -5.52 -9.63
CA ALA A 61 -5.45 -4.79 -10.03
C ALA A 61 -5.44 -3.34 -9.53
N LEU A 62 -5.03 -3.10 -8.28
CA LEU A 62 -4.89 -1.76 -7.72
C LEU A 62 -3.77 -0.96 -8.42
N PHE A 63 -2.65 -1.61 -8.73
CA PHE A 63 -1.57 -0.99 -9.49
C PHE A 63 -2.02 -0.60 -10.90
N THR A 64 -2.72 -1.50 -11.57
CA THR A 64 -3.34 -1.27 -12.88
C THR A 64 -4.31 -0.09 -12.85
N LYS A 65 -5.18 -0.04 -11.86
CA LYS A 65 -6.10 1.09 -11.66
C LYS A 65 -5.34 2.40 -11.51
N ARG A 66 -4.23 2.40 -10.77
CA ARG A 66 -3.36 3.57 -10.61
C ARG A 66 -2.76 4.04 -11.94
N VAL A 67 -2.22 3.12 -12.74
CA VAL A 67 -1.65 3.41 -14.07
C VAL A 67 -2.74 3.96 -15.00
N THR A 68 -3.89 3.28 -15.06
CA THR A 68 -5.01 3.68 -15.91
C THR A 68 -5.54 5.07 -15.54
N THR A 69 -5.65 5.36 -14.25
CA THR A 69 -6.08 6.69 -13.76
C THR A 69 -5.08 7.78 -14.17
N ALA A 70 -3.78 7.52 -14.04
CA ALA A 70 -2.76 8.48 -14.46
C ALA A 70 -2.78 8.73 -15.97
N LEU A 71 -2.93 7.68 -16.78
CA LEU A 71 -3.08 7.80 -18.25
C LEU A 71 -4.34 8.57 -18.61
N MET A 72 -5.47 8.33 -17.92
CA MET A 72 -6.73 9.04 -18.13
C MET A 72 -6.58 10.54 -17.89
N VAL A 73 -5.97 10.92 -16.78
CA VAL A 73 -5.75 12.34 -16.46
C VAL A 73 -4.79 12.99 -17.46
N THR A 74 -3.74 12.28 -17.86
CA THR A 74 -2.80 12.77 -18.89
C THR A 74 -3.52 13.01 -20.21
N ALA A 75 -4.36 12.09 -20.67
CA ALA A 75 -5.12 12.22 -21.90
C ALA A 75 -6.13 13.37 -21.84
N LEU A 76 -6.82 13.55 -20.71
CA LEU A 76 -7.70 14.70 -20.50
C LEU A 76 -6.93 16.04 -20.54
N CYS A 77 -5.75 16.07 -19.94
CA CYS A 77 -4.89 17.25 -19.99
C CYS A 77 -4.48 17.60 -21.43
N PHE A 78 -4.09 16.60 -22.23
CA PHE A 78 -3.82 16.77 -23.65
C PHE A 78 -5.03 17.26 -24.43
N PHE A 79 -6.22 16.74 -24.12
CA PHE A 79 -7.44 17.19 -24.79
C PHE A 79 -7.74 18.67 -24.55
N VAL A 80 -7.51 19.17 -23.32
CA VAL A 80 -7.69 20.60 -22.99
C VAL A 80 -6.71 21.47 -23.78
N PHE A 81 -5.47 21.04 -23.97
CA PHE A 81 -4.44 21.81 -24.66
C PHE A 81 -4.35 21.54 -26.16
N ILE A 82 -5.30 20.77 -26.76
CA ILE A 82 -5.26 20.38 -28.18
C ILE A 82 -5.24 21.59 -29.13
N SER A 83 -5.86 22.70 -28.74
CA SER A 83 -5.91 23.94 -29.54
C SER A 83 -4.62 24.75 -29.49
N SER A 84 -3.74 24.50 -28.53
CA SER A 84 -2.48 25.27 -28.32
C SER A 84 -1.34 24.31 -27.96
N LEU A 85 -1.04 23.38 -28.88
CA LEU A 85 0.03 22.39 -28.69
C LEU A 85 1.41 23.01 -28.85
N ASN A 86 1.88 23.70 -27.81
CA ASN A 86 3.25 24.09 -27.66
C ASN A 86 4.07 23.04 -26.92
N PHE A 87 5.37 22.98 -27.15
CA PHE A 87 6.28 22.08 -26.45
C PHE A 87 6.09 22.15 -24.92
N LEU A 88 5.91 23.34 -24.38
CA LEU A 88 5.72 23.58 -22.94
C LEU A 88 4.42 22.91 -22.43
N ASN A 89 3.33 22.97 -23.17
CA ASN A 89 2.05 22.35 -22.79
C ASN A 89 2.15 20.83 -22.80
N ILE A 90 2.92 20.23 -23.72
CA ILE A 90 3.18 18.80 -23.76
C ILE A 90 3.93 18.36 -22.48
N VAL A 91 4.98 19.11 -22.11
CA VAL A 91 5.75 18.82 -20.89
C VAL A 91 4.88 18.93 -19.64
N ILE A 92 4.01 19.95 -19.56
CA ILE A 92 3.07 20.11 -18.44
C ILE A 92 2.13 18.90 -18.33
N CYS A 93 1.54 18.44 -19.44
CA CYS A 93 0.64 17.27 -19.44
C CYS A 93 1.35 16.01 -18.94
N LEU A 94 2.59 15.78 -19.37
CA LEU A 94 3.39 14.64 -18.90
C LEU A 94 3.70 14.74 -17.40
N LEU A 95 4.08 15.93 -16.93
CA LEU A 95 4.34 16.16 -15.50
C LEU A 95 3.10 15.92 -14.65
N VAL A 96 1.93 16.37 -15.10
CA VAL A 96 0.64 16.11 -14.41
C VAL A 96 0.36 14.61 -14.34
N GLY A 97 0.58 13.87 -15.41
CA GLY A 97 0.42 12.40 -15.43
C GLY A 97 1.34 11.69 -14.42
N VAL A 98 2.62 12.05 -14.41
CA VAL A 98 3.60 11.52 -13.45
C VAL A 98 3.20 11.90 -12.01
N PHE A 99 2.75 13.11 -11.78
CA PHE A 99 2.31 13.58 -10.46
C PHE A 99 1.12 12.76 -9.96
N VAL A 100 0.08 12.58 -10.76
CA VAL A 100 -1.09 11.77 -10.41
C VAL A 100 -0.70 10.32 -10.14
N PHE A 101 0.19 9.75 -10.96
CA PHE A 101 0.73 8.42 -10.74
C PHE A 101 1.44 8.28 -9.39
N LYS A 102 2.30 9.24 -9.04
CA LYS A 102 3.03 9.23 -7.76
C LYS A 102 2.16 9.57 -6.56
N MET A 103 1.11 10.35 -6.73
CA MET A 103 0.23 10.79 -5.63
C MET A 103 -0.38 9.61 -4.86
N SER A 104 -0.82 8.56 -5.54
CA SER A 104 -1.34 7.34 -4.91
C SER A 104 -0.28 6.65 -4.04
N TYR A 105 0.96 6.56 -4.50
CA TYR A 105 2.06 5.98 -3.73
C TYR A 105 2.45 6.85 -2.54
N ILE A 106 2.51 8.17 -2.72
CA ILE A 106 2.79 9.12 -1.64
C ILE A 106 1.72 9.02 -0.55
N SER A 107 0.45 8.85 -0.93
CA SER A 107 -0.65 8.66 0.02
C SER A 107 -0.48 7.38 0.84
N LEU A 108 -0.07 6.26 0.21
CA LEU A 108 0.23 5.01 0.92
C LEU A 108 1.41 5.18 1.89
N LYS A 109 2.46 5.84 1.45
CA LYS A 109 3.64 6.10 2.29
C LYS A 109 3.32 7.04 3.46
N SER A 110 2.48 8.04 3.23
CA SER A 110 2.00 8.93 4.29
C SER A 110 1.15 8.18 5.33
N PHE A 111 0.27 7.29 4.87
CA PHE A 111 -0.49 6.40 5.75
C PHE A 111 0.43 5.53 6.62
N TYR A 112 1.43 4.88 6.01
CA TYR A 112 2.44 4.10 6.73
C TYR A 112 3.18 4.93 7.78
N LYS A 113 3.64 6.13 7.41
CA LYS A 113 4.35 7.03 8.33
C LYS A 113 3.46 7.48 9.49
N ALA A 114 2.19 7.81 9.22
CA ALA A 114 1.24 8.17 10.27
C ALA A 114 1.02 7.00 11.24
N HIS A 115 0.95 5.78 10.72
CA HIS A 115 0.79 4.57 11.52
C HIS A 115 2.01 4.31 12.41
N LEU A 116 3.23 4.43 11.87
CA LEU A 116 4.47 4.35 12.65
C LEU A 116 4.53 5.41 13.74
N ASN A 117 4.21 6.66 13.44
CA ASN A 117 4.21 7.73 14.44
C ASN A 117 3.23 7.44 15.60
N THR A 118 2.10 6.80 15.30
CA THR A 118 1.14 6.39 16.34
C THR A 118 1.73 5.30 17.22
N ILE A 119 2.41 4.32 16.63
CA ILE A 119 3.11 3.25 17.39
C ILE A 119 4.19 3.87 18.25
N ASP A 120 5.05 4.71 17.70
CA ASP A 120 6.16 5.36 18.43
C ASP A 120 5.65 6.20 19.60
N ALA A 121 4.51 6.86 19.45
CA ALA A 121 3.91 7.64 20.52
C ALA A 121 3.29 6.78 21.63
N MET A 122 2.68 5.65 21.28
CA MET A 122 1.99 4.78 22.26
C MET A 122 2.92 3.76 22.92
N LEU A 123 3.97 3.32 22.23
CA LEU A 123 4.87 2.26 22.69
C LEU A 123 5.52 2.54 24.04
N PRO A 124 6.03 3.75 24.36
CA PRO A 124 6.63 4.03 25.67
C PRO A 124 5.62 3.90 26.83
N TYR A 125 4.38 4.32 26.61
CA TYR A 125 3.31 4.18 27.62
C TYR A 125 2.93 2.72 27.84
N TYR A 126 2.82 1.96 26.76
CA TYR A 126 2.55 0.53 26.82
C TYR A 126 3.67 -0.24 27.54
N LEU A 127 4.94 0.04 27.21
CA LEU A 127 6.08 -0.60 27.88
C LEU A 127 6.13 -0.28 29.36
N LYS A 128 5.84 0.97 29.74
CA LYS A 128 5.81 1.37 31.15
C LYS A 128 4.68 0.68 31.91
N ASN A 129 3.50 0.54 31.30
CA ASN A 129 2.39 -0.20 31.90
C ASN A 129 2.74 -1.70 32.04
N LEU A 130 3.34 -2.29 31.01
CA LEU A 130 3.79 -3.67 31.03
C LEU A 130 4.87 -3.90 32.11
N GLU A 131 5.81 -2.98 32.29
CA GLU A 131 6.82 -3.01 33.35
C GLU A 131 6.17 -3.10 34.73
N VAL A 132 5.18 -2.25 35.01
CA VAL A 132 4.44 -2.28 36.28
C VAL A 132 3.72 -3.62 36.48
N LEU A 133 3.11 -4.16 35.43
CA LEU A 133 2.39 -5.45 35.49
C LEU A 133 3.34 -6.63 35.76
N ILE A 134 4.53 -6.64 35.19
CA ILE A 134 5.53 -7.70 35.38
C ILE A 134 6.02 -7.77 36.84
N HIS A 135 6.01 -6.65 37.59
CA HIS A 135 6.34 -6.68 39.00
C HIS A 135 5.30 -7.40 39.87
N HIS A 136 4.07 -7.54 39.40
CA HIS A 136 2.96 -8.12 40.17
C HIS A 136 2.48 -9.47 39.63
N TYR A 137 2.76 -9.77 38.36
CA TYR A 137 2.27 -10.95 37.65
C TYR A 137 3.38 -11.68 36.91
N THR A 138 3.16 -12.93 36.57
CA THR A 138 4.04 -13.66 35.66
C THR A 138 3.96 -13.03 34.27
N VAL A 139 5.03 -13.17 33.47
CA VAL A 139 5.14 -12.55 32.15
C VAL A 139 3.91 -12.81 31.25
N PRO A 140 3.42 -14.07 31.10
CA PRO A 140 2.24 -14.32 30.27
C PRO A 140 0.99 -13.59 30.79
N VAL A 141 0.78 -13.59 32.11
CA VAL A 141 -0.39 -12.92 32.71
C VAL A 141 -0.28 -11.40 32.58
N ALA A 142 0.92 -10.83 32.76
CA ALA A 142 1.16 -9.42 32.57
C ALA A 142 0.86 -8.98 31.12
N ILE A 143 1.34 -9.75 30.15
CA ILE A 143 1.08 -9.48 28.75
C ILE A 143 -0.42 -9.62 28.43
N ALA A 144 -1.09 -10.68 28.90
CA ALA A 144 -2.52 -10.86 28.69
C ALA A 144 -3.34 -9.67 29.19
N ARG A 145 -2.99 -9.12 30.37
CA ARG A 145 -3.65 -7.96 30.95
C ARG A 145 -3.33 -6.64 30.23
N SER A 146 -2.15 -6.55 29.60
CA SER A 146 -1.72 -5.34 28.89
C SER A 146 -2.24 -5.24 27.46
N ILE A 147 -2.91 -6.28 26.92
CA ILE A 147 -3.38 -6.30 25.52
C ILE A 147 -4.28 -5.11 25.19
N GLU A 148 -5.17 -4.73 26.12
CA GLU A 148 -6.11 -3.63 25.85
C GLU A 148 -5.40 -2.27 25.72
N ASP A 149 -4.29 -2.09 26.42
CA ASP A 149 -3.47 -0.87 26.38
C ASP A 149 -2.41 -0.90 25.28
N ALA A 150 -2.25 -2.05 24.61
CA ALA A 150 -1.28 -2.20 23.50
C ALA A 150 -1.71 -1.39 22.27
N PRO A 151 -0.75 -0.89 21.48
CA PRO A 151 -1.04 -0.37 20.15
C PRO A 151 -1.84 -1.37 19.32
N GLU A 152 -2.82 -0.89 18.55
CA GLU A 152 -3.75 -1.75 17.78
C GLU A 152 -3.05 -2.77 16.89
N VAL A 153 -1.87 -2.40 16.37
CA VAL A 153 -1.03 -3.27 15.51
C VAL A 153 -0.54 -4.51 16.25
N PHE A 154 -0.25 -4.39 17.54
CA PHE A 154 0.29 -5.48 18.34
C PHE A 154 -0.80 -6.39 18.92
N LYS A 155 -2.02 -5.89 19.08
CA LYS A 155 -3.13 -6.64 19.70
C LYS A 155 -3.38 -8.02 19.08
N PRO A 156 -3.47 -8.17 17.74
CA PRO A 156 -3.68 -9.49 17.13
C PRO A 156 -2.55 -10.49 17.42
N GLY A 157 -1.30 -10.03 17.30
CA GLY A 157 -0.12 -10.84 17.59
C GLY A 157 -0.05 -11.27 19.05
N LEU A 158 -0.28 -10.33 19.97
CA LEU A 158 -0.30 -10.59 21.41
C LEU A 158 -1.41 -11.58 21.79
N ARG A 159 -2.63 -11.44 21.25
CA ARG A 159 -3.72 -12.37 21.48
C ARG A 159 -3.40 -13.79 20.99
N LYS A 160 -2.83 -13.91 19.78
CA LYS A 160 -2.40 -15.19 19.22
C LYS A 160 -1.32 -15.85 20.07
N MET A 161 -0.34 -15.06 20.55
CA MET A 161 0.72 -15.53 21.43
C MET A 161 0.13 -16.07 22.75
N ILE A 162 -0.72 -15.30 23.42
CA ILE A 162 -1.35 -15.73 24.67
C ILE A 162 -2.19 -16.99 24.47
N GLN A 163 -2.96 -17.08 23.38
CA GLN A 163 -3.75 -18.26 23.06
C GLN A 163 -2.87 -19.52 22.91
N LYS A 164 -1.68 -19.42 22.31
CA LYS A 164 -0.72 -20.53 22.22
C LYS A 164 -0.21 -20.93 23.60
N ILE A 165 0.15 -19.96 24.45
CA ILE A 165 0.62 -20.23 25.82
C ILE A 165 -0.49 -20.89 26.66
N GLU A 166 -1.73 -20.42 26.57
CA GLU A 166 -2.88 -21.01 27.26
C GLU A 166 -3.22 -22.41 26.75
N SER A 167 -2.92 -22.74 25.50
CA SER A 167 -3.09 -24.09 24.95
C SER A 167 -2.01 -25.08 25.43
N GLY A 168 -1.07 -24.63 26.27
CA GLY A 168 -0.06 -25.46 26.91
C GLY A 168 1.32 -25.42 26.27
N ASP A 169 1.53 -24.51 25.30
CA ASP A 169 2.86 -24.27 24.73
C ASP A 169 3.69 -23.42 25.70
N SER A 170 4.53 -24.08 26.48
CA SER A 170 5.46 -23.45 27.45
C SER A 170 6.83 -23.13 26.85
N THR A 171 6.99 -23.29 25.54
CA THR A 171 8.25 -23.03 24.84
C THR A 171 8.46 -21.53 24.60
N ILE A 172 9.60 -21.19 24.05
CA ILE A 172 9.91 -19.81 23.61
C ILE A 172 9.26 -19.47 22.26
N GLU A 173 8.73 -20.48 21.53
CA GLU A 173 8.19 -20.34 20.19
C GLU A 173 7.07 -19.29 20.06
N PRO A 174 6.06 -19.21 20.96
CA PRO A 174 5.02 -18.18 20.87
C PRO A 174 5.57 -16.75 20.90
N TYR A 175 6.67 -16.53 21.61
CA TYR A 175 7.33 -15.23 21.70
C TYR A 175 8.14 -14.91 20.43
N MET A 176 8.80 -15.92 19.85
CA MET A 176 9.55 -15.78 18.60
C MET A 176 8.61 -15.50 17.42
N ASP A 177 7.49 -16.24 17.34
CA ASP A 177 6.44 -16.01 16.34
C ASP A 177 5.89 -14.58 16.39
N LEU A 178 5.75 -14.02 17.61
CA LEU A 178 5.32 -12.63 17.76
C LEU A 178 6.33 -11.67 17.14
N LEU A 179 7.62 -11.88 17.37
CA LEU A 179 8.68 -11.02 16.83
C LEU A 179 8.74 -11.09 15.29
N GLU A 180 8.61 -12.28 14.71
CA GLU A 180 8.61 -12.47 13.24
C GLU A 180 7.40 -11.82 12.56
N ASN A 181 6.25 -11.75 13.25
CA ASN A 181 5.03 -11.14 12.71
C ASN A 181 4.96 -9.61 12.91
N ILE A 182 5.83 -9.03 13.72
CA ILE A 182 5.88 -7.58 13.98
C ILE A 182 6.98 -6.89 13.15
N LEU A 183 8.04 -7.61 12.81
CA LEU A 183 9.17 -7.14 11.98
C LEU A 183 8.90 -7.32 10.49
#